data_d647f218d842cd990681a136bfd2245d
#
_entry.id   d647f218d842cd990681a136bfd2245d
#
_cell.length_a   1.000
_cell.length_b   1.000
_cell.length_c   1.000
_cell.angle_alpha   90.00
_cell.angle_beta   90.00
_cell.angle_gamma   90.00
#
_symmetry.space_group_name_H-M   'P 1'
#
loop_
_entity.id
_entity.type
_entity.pdbx_description
1 polymer ?
#
loop_
_entity_poly.entity_id
_entity_poly.type
_entity_poly.pdbx_seq_one_letter_code
_entity_poly.pdbx_strand_id
1 'polypeptide(L)'
;DREHRNTFPETVEKVRYLVTDAIKRQMVSDVPIGTFLSGGLDSSLICAICANEMQKRGEKLKTFSLDFENNDKYFTPGKFQPNSDASYISLMQDALQSEHRLTVLNPANLLDALEDATCARDLPGMADVDFSLLLFCREIRKEVKMALSGECADEIFGGYPWYRDPEVRTFQGFPWAQNTVQRAQFLNRDIAEAINPTEFVNDLYQQTISECDILPGT
;
A
#
# COMPACT_ATOMS: atom_id res chain seq x y z
N ASP A 1 0.61 -3.34 -23.59
CA ASP A 1 1.47 -2.14 -23.55
C ASP A 1 1.54 -1.50 -24.91
N ARG A 2 1.68 -0.19 -24.95
CA ARG A 2 1.83 0.57 -26.21
C ARG A 2 3.06 1.46 -26.08
N GLU A 3 3.91 1.50 -27.12
CA GLU A 3 4.95 2.51 -27.22
C GLU A 3 4.34 3.89 -27.10
N HIS A 4 4.84 4.71 -26.19
CA HIS A 4 4.48 6.11 -26.16
C HIS A 4 5.54 6.95 -26.88
N ARG A 5 5.09 7.98 -27.59
CA ARG A 5 5.97 8.88 -28.39
C ARG A 5 6.12 10.26 -27.78
N ASN A 6 5.63 10.45 -26.57
CA ASN A 6 5.68 11.74 -25.88
C ASN A 6 7.11 12.02 -25.40
N THR A 7 7.51 13.25 -25.41
CA THR A 7 8.71 13.72 -24.72
C THR A 7 8.54 13.59 -23.21
N PHE A 8 9.64 13.65 -22.46
CA PHE A 8 9.57 13.59 -21.00
C PHE A 8 8.66 14.67 -20.37
N PRO A 9 8.75 15.98 -20.76
CA PRO A 9 7.83 16.99 -20.24
C PRO A 9 6.36 16.71 -20.57
N GLU A 10 6.05 16.27 -21.79
CA GLU A 10 4.67 15.90 -22.17
C GLU A 10 4.16 14.72 -21.36
N THR A 11 5.03 13.74 -21.08
CA THR A 11 4.69 12.59 -20.23
C THR A 11 4.38 13.04 -18.80
N VAL A 12 5.20 13.91 -18.22
CA VAL A 12 4.99 14.46 -16.87
C VAL A 12 3.63 15.18 -16.79
N GLU A 13 3.32 16.05 -17.75
CA GLU A 13 2.04 16.75 -17.74
C GLU A 13 0.85 15.83 -17.93
N LYS A 14 0.97 14.83 -18.78
CA LYS A 14 -0.08 13.84 -18.99
C LYS A 14 -0.32 12.98 -17.73
N VAL A 15 0.74 12.52 -17.06
CA VAL A 15 0.65 11.76 -15.80
C VAL A 15 0.03 12.64 -14.72
N ARG A 16 0.47 13.88 -14.57
CA ARG A 16 -0.12 14.84 -13.63
C ARG A 16 -1.61 15.00 -13.85
N TYR A 17 -2.03 15.19 -15.10
CA TYR A 17 -3.43 15.30 -15.46
C TYR A 17 -4.21 14.03 -15.09
N LEU A 18 -3.74 12.85 -15.51
CA LEU A 18 -4.44 11.60 -15.32
C LEU A 18 -4.58 11.23 -13.83
N VAL A 19 -3.51 11.39 -13.04
CA VAL A 19 -3.53 11.11 -11.60
C VAL A 19 -4.49 12.09 -10.89
N THR A 20 -4.41 13.36 -11.23
CA THR A 20 -5.30 14.38 -10.64
C THR A 20 -6.77 14.11 -10.98
N ASP A 21 -7.07 13.79 -12.24
CA ASP A 21 -8.43 13.48 -12.70
C ASP A 21 -8.95 12.20 -12.03
N ALA A 22 -8.14 11.15 -11.94
CA ALA A 22 -8.50 9.90 -11.28
C ALA A 22 -8.86 10.10 -9.81
N ILE A 23 -8.05 10.85 -9.06
CA ILE A 23 -8.31 11.13 -7.64
C ILE A 23 -9.59 11.96 -7.50
N LYS A 24 -9.77 13.01 -8.30
CA LYS A 24 -10.97 13.84 -8.26
C LYS A 24 -12.26 13.08 -8.54
N ARG A 25 -12.21 12.14 -9.49
CA ARG A 25 -13.36 11.26 -9.80
C ARG A 25 -13.69 10.34 -8.63
N GLN A 26 -12.70 9.85 -7.91
CA GLN A 26 -12.90 9.01 -6.73
C GLN A 26 -13.40 9.79 -5.51
N MET A 27 -13.33 11.12 -5.52
CA MET A 27 -13.92 11.97 -4.49
C MET A 27 -15.43 12.18 -4.66
N VAL A 28 -16.03 11.70 -5.74
CA VAL A 28 -17.49 11.78 -5.94
C VAL A 28 -18.16 10.78 -5.00
N SER A 29 -18.82 11.31 -3.97
CA SER A 29 -19.42 10.50 -2.91
C SER A 29 -20.62 11.24 -2.31
N ASP A 30 -21.64 10.49 -1.92
CA ASP A 30 -22.80 10.94 -1.16
C ASP A 30 -22.65 10.72 0.37
N VAL A 31 -21.46 10.22 0.78
CA VAL A 31 -21.10 10.01 2.19
C VAL A 31 -19.81 10.75 2.54
N PRO A 32 -19.56 11.04 3.83
CA PRO A 32 -18.30 11.65 4.25
C PRO A 32 -17.09 10.81 3.83
N ILE A 33 -16.11 11.47 3.24
CA ILE A 33 -14.86 10.87 2.78
C ILE A 33 -13.65 11.39 3.58
N GLY A 34 -12.62 10.55 3.66
CA GLY A 34 -11.32 10.90 4.20
C GLY A 34 -10.19 10.29 3.39
N THR A 35 -8.96 10.42 3.85
CA THR A 35 -7.79 9.83 3.21
C THR A 35 -6.86 9.19 4.23
N PHE A 36 -6.18 8.14 3.84
CA PHE A 36 -5.04 7.62 4.59
C PHE A 36 -3.83 8.52 4.36
N LEU A 37 -3.08 8.80 5.42
CA LEU A 37 -1.87 9.60 5.40
C LEU A 37 -0.74 8.85 6.09
N SER A 38 0.14 8.24 5.32
CA SER A 38 1.33 7.54 5.82
C SER A 38 2.59 8.41 5.84
N GLY A 39 2.53 9.61 5.28
CA GLY A 39 3.72 10.45 5.08
C GLY A 39 4.55 10.07 3.85
N GLY A 40 4.25 8.95 3.18
CA GLY A 40 4.82 8.58 1.90
C GLY A 40 4.34 9.46 0.75
N LEU A 41 5.04 9.40 -0.39
CA LEU A 41 4.76 10.25 -1.55
C LEU A 41 3.31 10.09 -2.06
N ASP A 42 2.85 8.85 -2.19
CA ASP A 42 1.56 8.52 -2.80
C ASP A 42 0.39 8.99 -1.95
N SER A 43 0.39 8.65 -0.67
CA SER A 43 -0.62 9.12 0.28
C SER A 43 -0.63 10.65 0.40
N SER A 44 0.55 11.27 0.42
CA SER A 44 0.70 12.73 0.49
C SER A 44 0.13 13.42 -0.74
N LEU A 45 0.37 12.88 -1.93
CA LEU A 45 -0.18 13.40 -3.19
C LEU A 45 -1.71 13.33 -3.21
N ILE A 46 -2.28 12.19 -2.81
CA ILE A 46 -3.73 12.02 -2.72
C ILE A 46 -4.32 13.03 -1.72
N CYS A 47 -3.73 13.12 -0.52
CA CYS A 47 -4.17 14.07 0.49
C CYS A 47 -4.12 15.52 0.00
N ALA A 48 -3.06 15.90 -0.71
CA ALA A 48 -2.91 17.26 -1.23
C ALA A 48 -3.98 17.60 -2.27
N ILE A 49 -4.27 16.70 -3.19
CA ILE A 49 -5.33 16.89 -4.20
C ILE A 49 -6.70 16.95 -3.51
N CYS A 50 -6.99 16.03 -2.59
CA CYS A 50 -8.25 16.01 -1.86
C CYS A 50 -8.46 17.26 -1.01
N ALA A 51 -7.43 17.69 -0.26
CA ALA A 51 -7.50 18.89 0.57
C ALA A 51 -7.79 20.14 -0.27
N ASN A 52 -7.12 20.29 -1.41
CA ASN A 52 -7.36 21.40 -2.34
C ASN A 52 -8.79 21.41 -2.88
N GLU A 53 -9.35 20.26 -3.24
CA GLU A 53 -10.73 20.18 -3.74
C GLU A 53 -11.77 20.44 -2.63
N MET A 54 -11.54 19.95 -1.41
CA MET A 54 -12.43 20.19 -0.26
C MET A 54 -12.38 21.65 0.18
N GLN A 55 -11.19 22.25 0.20
CA GLN A 55 -11.03 23.67 0.55
C GLN A 55 -11.82 24.60 -0.38
N LYS A 56 -11.94 24.29 -1.67
CA LYS A 56 -12.79 25.04 -2.62
C LYS A 56 -14.26 25.01 -2.25
N ARG A 57 -14.69 24.02 -1.47
CA ARG A 57 -16.06 23.87 -0.95
C ARG A 57 -16.22 24.42 0.47
N GLY A 58 -15.15 24.99 1.04
CA GLY A 58 -15.14 25.45 2.43
C GLY A 58 -15.06 24.32 3.46
N GLU A 59 -14.65 23.12 3.03
CA GLU A 59 -14.54 21.92 3.86
C GLU A 59 -13.08 21.61 4.20
N LYS A 60 -12.87 20.92 5.33
CA LYS A 60 -11.55 20.40 5.71
C LYS A 60 -11.47 18.92 5.43
N LEU A 61 -10.32 18.48 4.91
CA LEU A 61 -10.04 17.07 4.71
C LEU A 61 -9.81 16.37 6.05
N LYS A 62 -10.44 15.22 6.25
CA LYS A 62 -10.11 14.29 7.33
C LYS A 62 -9.02 13.35 6.87
N THR A 63 -7.91 13.29 7.60
CA THR A 63 -6.79 12.41 7.33
C THR A 63 -6.58 11.43 8.47
N PHE A 64 -6.19 10.21 8.16
CA PHE A 64 -6.06 9.13 9.12
C PHE A 64 -4.68 8.47 8.98
N SER A 65 -4.02 8.28 10.12
CA SER A 65 -2.74 7.55 10.21
C SER A 65 -2.81 6.47 11.27
N LEU A 66 -1.97 5.48 11.10
CA LEU A 66 -1.80 4.37 12.02
C LEU A 66 -0.37 4.39 12.57
N ASP A 67 -0.21 4.12 13.84
CA ASP A 67 1.08 3.86 14.48
C ASP A 67 0.95 2.73 15.51
N PHE A 68 2.07 2.24 15.98
CA PHE A 68 2.14 1.19 16.99
C PHE A 68 2.72 1.72 18.29
N GLU A 69 2.26 1.19 19.40
CA GLU A 69 2.72 1.59 20.72
C GLU A 69 4.23 1.34 20.89
N ASN A 70 4.95 2.37 21.34
CA ASN A 70 6.42 2.38 21.45
C ASN A 70 7.19 2.21 20.12
N ASN A 71 6.58 2.51 18.99
CA ASN A 71 7.25 2.44 17.70
C ASN A 71 8.50 3.34 17.65
N ASP A 72 8.47 4.50 18.28
CA ASP A 72 9.61 5.41 18.42
C ASP A 72 10.84 4.77 19.06
N LYS A 73 10.66 3.75 19.92
CA LYS A 73 11.74 3.05 20.62
C LYS A 73 12.26 1.83 19.86
N TYR A 74 11.38 1.18 19.10
CA TYR A 74 11.68 -0.11 18.48
C TYR A 74 11.85 -0.02 16.97
N PHE A 75 11.53 1.11 16.36
CA PHE A 75 11.71 1.31 14.93
C PHE A 75 13.17 1.12 14.52
N THR A 76 13.38 0.23 13.58
CA THR A 76 14.70 0.01 12.97
C THR A 76 14.58 0.29 11.47
N PRO A 77 15.34 1.25 10.93
CA PRO A 77 15.33 1.53 9.50
C PRO A 77 15.67 0.30 8.66
N GLY A 78 14.89 0.09 7.59
CA GLY A 78 15.06 -0.99 6.64
C GLY A 78 15.12 -0.49 5.20
N LYS A 79 15.33 -1.42 4.24
CA LYS A 79 15.30 -1.08 2.81
C LYS A 79 13.94 -0.53 2.35
N PHE A 80 12.85 -1.02 2.92
CA PHE A 80 11.49 -0.61 2.58
C PHE A 80 11.05 0.67 3.31
N GLN A 81 11.47 0.84 4.54
CA GLN A 81 11.12 1.98 5.38
C GLN A 81 12.39 2.55 6.02
N PRO A 82 13.09 3.44 5.29
CA PRO A 82 14.37 3.99 5.78
C PRO A 82 14.21 5.03 6.89
N ASN A 83 13.03 5.60 7.06
CA ASN A 83 12.72 6.62 8.06
C ASN A 83 11.36 6.33 8.73
N SER A 84 11.17 6.86 9.93
CA SER A 84 9.87 6.87 10.57
C SER A 84 8.92 7.82 9.85
N ASP A 85 7.67 7.42 9.67
CA ASP A 85 6.63 8.17 8.98
C ASP A 85 6.14 9.39 9.78
N ALA A 86 6.29 9.37 11.10
CA ALA A 86 5.72 10.35 12.02
C ALA A 86 6.08 11.81 11.68
N SER A 87 7.33 12.07 11.30
CA SER A 87 7.78 13.42 10.93
C SER A 87 7.14 13.93 9.64
N TYR A 88 6.97 13.06 8.66
CA TYR A 88 6.34 13.39 7.38
C TYR A 88 4.82 13.56 7.52
N ILE A 89 4.18 12.76 8.36
CA ILE A 89 2.77 12.91 8.71
C ILE A 89 2.51 14.29 9.32
N SER A 90 3.36 14.71 10.29
CA SER A 90 3.24 16.03 10.91
C SER A 90 3.41 17.17 9.89
N LEU A 91 4.42 17.10 9.03
CA LEU A 91 4.63 18.09 7.95
C LEU A 91 3.42 18.18 7.01
N MET A 92 2.86 17.06 6.62
CA MET A 92 1.69 17.04 5.74
C MET A 92 0.45 17.55 6.44
N GLN A 93 0.22 17.20 7.70
CA GLN A 93 -0.88 17.71 8.49
C GLN A 93 -0.87 19.24 8.54
N ASP A 94 0.30 19.82 8.83
CA ASP A 94 0.49 21.27 8.91
C ASP A 94 0.29 21.95 7.54
N ALA A 95 0.84 21.36 6.49
CA ALA A 95 0.72 21.90 5.13
C ALA A 95 -0.73 21.87 4.60
N LEU A 96 -1.47 20.82 4.91
CA LEU A 96 -2.84 20.61 4.41
C LEU A 96 -3.90 21.26 5.31
N GLN A 97 -3.56 21.63 6.54
CA GLN A 97 -4.50 22.09 7.56
C GLN A 97 -5.67 21.12 7.75
N SER A 98 -5.38 19.81 7.66
CA SER A 98 -6.36 18.73 7.73
C SER A 98 -6.82 18.45 9.16
N GLU A 99 -8.00 17.85 9.29
CA GLU A 99 -8.46 17.25 10.55
C GLU A 99 -7.85 15.85 10.68
N HIS A 100 -6.69 15.78 11.33
CA HIS A 100 -5.94 14.55 11.42
C HIS A 100 -6.32 13.70 12.64
N ARG A 101 -6.40 12.36 12.42
CA ARG A 101 -6.60 11.35 13.48
C ARG A 101 -5.50 10.30 13.38
N LEU A 102 -4.75 10.18 14.49
CA LEU A 102 -3.78 9.11 14.67
C LEU A 102 -4.41 7.98 15.49
N THR A 103 -4.39 6.78 14.96
CA THR A 103 -4.74 5.54 15.69
C THR A 103 -3.46 4.87 16.14
N VAL A 104 -3.33 4.62 17.44
CA VAL A 104 -2.17 3.88 18.00
C VAL A 104 -2.65 2.51 18.46
N LEU A 105 -2.08 1.45 17.90
CA LEU A 105 -2.39 0.08 18.23
C LEU A 105 -1.33 -0.52 19.15
N ASN A 106 -1.75 -1.37 20.06
CA ASN A 106 -0.85 -2.18 20.87
C ASN A 106 -0.88 -3.67 20.44
N PRO A 107 0.17 -4.45 20.75
CA PRO A 107 0.26 -5.85 20.33
C PRO A 107 -0.90 -6.74 20.81
N ALA A 108 -1.48 -6.47 21.99
CA ALA A 108 -2.62 -7.24 22.50
C ALA A 108 -3.86 -7.05 21.62
N ASN A 109 -4.14 -5.81 21.22
CA ASN A 109 -5.26 -5.54 20.30
C ASN A 109 -5.12 -6.27 18.96
N LEU A 110 -3.88 -6.41 18.46
CA LEU A 110 -3.62 -7.13 17.20
C LEU A 110 -3.95 -8.62 17.35
N LEU A 111 -3.53 -9.24 18.45
CA LEU A 111 -3.83 -10.66 18.72
C LEU A 111 -5.33 -10.91 18.88
N ASP A 112 -6.03 -10.03 19.58
CA ASP A 112 -7.48 -10.13 19.79
C ASP A 112 -8.25 -9.98 18.46
N ALA A 113 -7.68 -9.29 17.47
CA ALA A 113 -8.29 -9.08 16.16
C ALA A 113 -8.03 -10.21 15.14
N LEU A 114 -7.23 -11.23 15.49
CA LEU A 114 -6.79 -12.30 14.59
C LEU A 114 -7.96 -13.04 13.92
N GLU A 115 -8.90 -13.51 14.71
CA GLU A 115 -10.06 -14.27 14.23
C GLU A 115 -10.96 -13.38 13.39
N ASP A 116 -11.26 -12.18 13.87
CA ASP A 116 -12.11 -11.21 13.17
C ASP A 116 -11.52 -10.81 11.82
N ALA A 117 -10.21 -10.59 11.73
CA ALA A 117 -9.54 -10.22 10.49
C ALA A 117 -9.55 -11.37 9.47
N THR A 118 -9.33 -12.61 9.95
CA THR A 118 -9.41 -13.81 9.11
C THR A 118 -10.83 -14.00 8.58
N CYS A 119 -11.83 -13.86 9.44
CA CYS A 119 -13.24 -13.95 9.04
C CYS A 119 -13.64 -12.84 8.07
N ALA A 120 -13.15 -11.62 8.25
CA ALA A 120 -13.44 -10.49 7.38
C ALA A 120 -12.91 -10.67 5.95
N ARG A 121 -11.88 -11.49 5.76
CA ARG A 121 -11.28 -11.81 4.46
C ARG A 121 -11.71 -13.17 3.89
N ASP A 122 -12.40 -13.99 4.67
CA ASP A 122 -12.72 -15.40 4.38
C ASP A 122 -11.50 -16.32 4.21
N LEU A 123 -10.28 -15.80 4.34
CA LEU A 123 -9.02 -16.54 4.18
C LEU A 123 -7.95 -15.96 5.10
N PRO A 124 -7.00 -16.78 5.59
CA PRO A 124 -5.80 -16.29 6.23
C PRO A 124 -5.00 -15.40 5.27
N GLY A 125 -4.51 -14.28 5.76
CA GLY A 125 -3.73 -13.31 4.98
C GLY A 125 -2.42 -12.92 5.67
N MET A 126 -1.96 -11.70 5.46
CA MET A 126 -0.80 -11.14 6.14
C MET A 126 -1.21 -10.70 7.55
N ALA A 127 -0.87 -11.51 8.55
CA ALA A 127 -1.36 -11.39 9.90
C ALA A 127 -1.23 -9.98 10.50
N ASP A 128 -0.03 -9.41 10.45
CA ASP A 128 0.27 -8.07 10.98
C ASP A 128 -0.44 -6.94 10.21
N VAL A 129 -0.50 -7.05 8.89
CA VAL A 129 -1.15 -6.05 8.02
C VAL A 129 -2.67 -6.12 8.14
N ASP A 130 -3.25 -7.32 8.06
CA ASP A 130 -4.71 -7.47 8.03
C ASP A 130 -5.35 -7.11 9.38
N PHE A 131 -4.69 -7.44 10.49
CA PHE A 131 -5.21 -7.10 11.83
C PHE A 131 -5.18 -5.61 12.07
N SER A 132 -4.05 -4.98 11.76
CA SER A 132 -3.90 -3.53 11.92
C SER A 132 -4.85 -2.77 11.00
N LEU A 133 -5.01 -3.22 9.76
CA LEU A 133 -5.95 -2.60 8.81
C LEU A 133 -7.40 -2.73 9.27
N LEU A 134 -7.81 -3.91 9.79
CA LEU A 134 -9.16 -4.09 10.33
C LEU A 134 -9.44 -3.13 11.48
N LEU A 135 -8.52 -3.06 12.47
CA LEU A 135 -8.67 -2.18 13.61
C LEU A 135 -8.67 -0.71 13.20
N PHE A 136 -7.79 -0.34 12.29
CA PHE A 136 -7.73 1.00 11.74
C PHE A 136 -9.03 1.38 11.01
N CYS A 137 -9.55 0.51 10.16
CA CYS A 137 -10.83 0.74 9.47
C CYS A 137 -12.01 0.84 10.45
N ARG A 138 -11.99 0.12 11.58
CA ARG A 138 -13.01 0.26 12.64
C ARG A 138 -13.00 1.66 13.26
N GLU A 139 -11.83 2.25 13.47
CA GLU A 139 -11.71 3.62 13.97
C GLU A 139 -12.16 4.65 12.91
N ILE A 140 -11.71 4.52 11.69
CA ILE A 140 -12.05 5.40 10.58
C ILE A 140 -13.57 5.44 10.33
N ARG A 141 -14.22 4.27 10.39
CA ARG A 141 -15.67 4.14 10.18
C ARG A 141 -16.51 4.98 11.13
N LYS A 142 -15.98 5.37 12.29
CA LYS A 142 -16.67 6.25 13.25
C LYS A 142 -16.83 7.67 12.71
N GLU A 143 -15.93 8.10 11.82
CA GLU A 143 -15.88 9.46 11.30
C GLU A 143 -16.26 9.59 9.82
N VAL A 144 -15.85 8.63 8.99
CA VAL A 144 -16.13 8.61 7.54
C VAL A 144 -16.60 7.23 7.09
N LYS A 145 -17.21 7.17 5.92
CA LYS A 145 -17.68 5.88 5.34
C LYS A 145 -16.81 5.42 4.18
N MET A 146 -16.02 6.32 3.61
CA MET A 146 -15.10 6.05 2.52
C MET A 146 -13.76 6.73 2.81
N ALA A 147 -12.67 6.06 2.54
CA ALA A 147 -11.33 6.63 2.59
C ALA A 147 -10.55 6.29 1.31
N LEU A 148 -9.84 7.29 0.78
CA LEU A 148 -8.92 7.10 -0.33
C LEU A 148 -7.55 6.66 0.22
N SER A 149 -6.95 5.70 -0.46
CA SER A 149 -5.64 5.12 -0.12
C SER A 149 -4.66 5.28 -1.28
N GLY A 150 -3.36 5.33 -0.97
CA GLY A 150 -2.26 5.28 -1.94
C GLY A 150 -1.91 3.87 -2.42
N GLU A 151 -2.66 2.87 -2.01
CA GLU A 151 -2.47 1.48 -2.40
C GLU A 151 -2.42 1.32 -3.92
N CYS A 152 -1.62 0.41 -4.42
CA CYS A 152 -1.33 0.15 -5.84
C CYS A 152 -0.51 1.22 -6.57
N ALA A 153 -0.07 2.29 -5.93
CA ALA A 153 0.79 3.28 -6.58
C ALA A 153 2.17 2.71 -6.92
N ASP A 154 2.73 1.90 -6.03
CA ASP A 154 4.02 1.25 -6.25
C ASP A 154 4.00 0.25 -7.43
N GLU A 155 2.89 -0.43 -7.66
CA GLU A 155 2.67 -1.30 -8.82
C GLU A 155 2.60 -0.49 -10.12
N ILE A 156 1.94 0.66 -10.10
CA ILE A 156 1.76 1.51 -11.29
C ILE A 156 3.06 2.25 -11.65
N PHE A 157 3.79 2.74 -10.65
CA PHE A 157 4.93 3.63 -10.85
C PHE A 157 6.29 2.99 -10.57
N GLY A 158 6.33 1.71 -10.25
CA GLY A 158 7.57 0.97 -9.96
C GLY A 158 8.26 1.45 -8.67
N GLY A 159 7.48 1.74 -7.64
CA GLY A 159 7.98 2.28 -6.37
C GLY A 159 8.75 1.28 -5.53
N TYR A 160 8.42 0.01 -5.60
CA TYR A 160 9.08 -1.03 -4.80
C TYR A 160 10.58 -1.17 -5.06
N PRO A 161 11.38 -1.49 -4.04
CA PRO A 161 12.84 -1.65 -4.18
C PRO A 161 13.26 -2.67 -5.25
N TRP A 162 12.48 -3.75 -5.44
CA TRP A 162 12.81 -4.78 -6.44
C TRP A 162 12.75 -4.30 -7.89
N TYR A 163 12.07 -3.22 -8.21
CA TYR A 163 12.13 -2.63 -9.55
C TYR A 163 13.46 -1.95 -9.84
N ARG A 164 14.24 -1.62 -8.80
CA ARG A 164 15.49 -0.86 -8.88
C ARG A 164 16.72 -1.63 -8.45
N ASP A 165 16.56 -2.70 -7.66
CA ASP A 165 17.67 -3.53 -7.17
C ASP A 165 18.15 -4.48 -8.28
N PRO A 166 19.39 -4.34 -8.80
CA PRO A 166 19.89 -5.17 -9.88
C PRO A 166 19.95 -6.66 -9.53
N GLU A 167 20.21 -6.99 -8.26
CA GLU A 167 20.29 -8.38 -7.79
C GLU A 167 18.92 -9.05 -7.88
N VAL A 168 17.87 -8.31 -7.49
CA VAL A 168 16.50 -8.80 -7.54
C VAL A 168 15.99 -8.91 -8.98
N ARG A 169 16.36 -7.97 -9.84
CA ARG A 169 15.94 -7.96 -11.26
C ARG A 169 16.51 -9.13 -12.07
N THR A 170 17.62 -9.69 -11.65
CA THR A 170 18.23 -10.88 -12.30
C THR A 170 17.70 -12.20 -11.74
N PHE A 171 16.89 -12.17 -10.69
CA PHE A 171 16.29 -13.36 -10.11
C PHE A 171 15.25 -13.98 -11.04
N GLN A 172 15.33 -15.30 -11.22
CA GLN A 172 14.34 -16.06 -11.99
C GLN A 172 13.18 -16.46 -11.07
N GLY A 173 12.11 -15.68 -11.08
CA GLY A 173 10.95 -15.85 -10.21
C GLY A 173 10.33 -14.51 -9.81
N PHE A 174 9.20 -14.55 -9.13
CA PHE A 174 8.59 -13.32 -8.61
C PHE A 174 9.47 -12.72 -7.51
N PRO A 175 9.81 -11.41 -7.59
CA PRO A 175 10.67 -10.75 -6.60
C PRO A 175 10.18 -10.85 -5.15
N TRP A 176 8.87 -10.88 -4.96
CA TRP A 176 8.22 -10.99 -3.65
C TRP A 176 8.08 -12.43 -3.13
N ALA A 177 8.40 -13.43 -3.95
CA ALA A 177 8.26 -14.84 -3.61
C ALA A 177 9.60 -15.56 -3.31
N GLN A 178 10.70 -14.82 -3.16
CA GLN A 178 12.04 -15.37 -2.92
C GLN A 178 12.14 -16.25 -1.66
N ASN A 179 11.29 -16.01 -0.66
CA ASN A 179 11.27 -16.73 0.60
C ASN A 179 10.27 -17.91 0.65
N THR A 180 9.78 -18.38 -0.49
CA THR A 180 8.78 -19.47 -0.54
C THR A 180 9.26 -20.74 0.13
N VAL A 181 10.53 -21.13 -0.07
CA VAL A 181 11.14 -22.31 0.56
C VAL A 181 11.14 -22.19 2.09
N GLN A 182 11.51 -21.02 2.62
CA GLN A 182 11.52 -20.77 4.06
C GLN A 182 10.09 -20.76 4.64
N ARG A 183 9.14 -20.17 3.92
CA ARG A 183 7.72 -20.16 4.32
C ARG A 183 7.11 -21.55 4.34
N ALA A 184 7.46 -22.40 3.40
CA ALA A 184 7.00 -23.79 3.34
C ALA A 184 7.39 -24.61 4.58
N GLN A 185 8.46 -24.24 5.29
CA GLN A 185 8.89 -24.92 6.52
C GLN A 185 7.91 -24.75 7.70
N PHE A 186 7.02 -23.77 7.64
CA PHE A 186 5.97 -23.57 8.67
C PHE A 186 4.74 -24.44 8.45
N LEU A 187 4.64 -25.12 7.29
CA LEU A 187 3.55 -26.03 6.99
C LEU A 187 3.83 -27.43 7.56
N ASN A 188 2.76 -28.12 7.94
CA ASN A 188 2.86 -29.54 8.21
C ASN A 188 3.37 -30.27 6.94
N ARG A 189 4.15 -31.33 7.15
CA ARG A 189 4.83 -32.03 6.07
C ARG A 189 3.87 -32.57 5.00
N ASP A 190 2.79 -33.19 5.41
CA ASP A 190 1.75 -33.71 4.53
C ASP A 190 1.07 -32.61 3.69
N ILE A 191 0.86 -31.44 4.28
CA ILE A 191 0.33 -30.28 3.57
C ILE A 191 1.37 -29.75 2.58
N ALA A 192 2.62 -29.57 3.01
CA ALA A 192 3.68 -29.07 2.16
C ALA A 192 3.92 -29.99 0.94
N GLU A 193 3.87 -31.32 1.14
CA GLU A 193 3.98 -32.31 0.07
C GLU A 193 2.76 -32.28 -0.87
N ALA A 194 1.56 -32.07 -0.34
CA ALA A 194 0.33 -32.04 -1.15
C ALA A 194 0.21 -30.81 -2.03
N ILE A 195 0.61 -29.64 -1.56
CA ILE A 195 0.48 -28.37 -2.30
C ILE A 195 1.73 -27.94 -3.04
N ASN A 196 2.89 -28.51 -2.69
CA ASN A 196 4.22 -28.19 -3.25
C ASN A 196 4.41 -26.69 -3.54
N PRO A 197 4.47 -25.81 -2.52
CA PRO A 197 4.37 -24.37 -2.71
C PRO A 197 5.45 -23.79 -3.64
N THR A 198 6.63 -24.40 -3.63
CA THR A 198 7.77 -23.95 -4.47
C THR A 198 7.50 -24.21 -5.95
N GLU A 199 7.03 -25.40 -6.29
CA GLU A 199 6.68 -25.76 -7.66
C GLU A 199 5.49 -24.92 -8.15
N PHE A 200 4.45 -24.79 -7.32
CA PHE A 200 3.30 -23.97 -7.64
C PHE A 200 3.68 -22.52 -7.99
N VAL A 201 4.53 -21.88 -7.17
CA VAL A 201 4.97 -20.50 -7.42
C VAL A 201 5.82 -20.39 -8.68
N ASN A 202 6.70 -21.40 -8.92
CA ASN A 202 7.50 -21.43 -10.14
C ASN A 202 6.63 -21.61 -11.39
N ASP A 203 5.68 -22.51 -11.37
CA ASP A 203 4.78 -22.76 -12.50
C ASP A 203 3.92 -21.52 -12.80
N LEU A 204 3.42 -20.86 -11.76
CA LEU A 204 2.68 -19.59 -11.91
C LEU A 204 3.58 -18.51 -12.54
N TYR A 205 4.85 -18.43 -12.13
CA TYR A 205 5.80 -17.50 -12.74
C TYR A 205 6.03 -17.83 -14.22
N GLN A 206 6.28 -19.10 -14.56
CA GLN A 206 6.49 -19.52 -15.95
C GLN A 206 5.25 -19.26 -16.82
N GLN A 207 4.06 -19.52 -16.30
CA GLN A 207 2.82 -19.17 -16.96
C GLN A 207 2.71 -17.67 -17.21
N THR A 208 2.95 -16.86 -16.17
CA THR A 208 2.85 -15.39 -16.26
C THR A 208 3.78 -14.82 -17.33
N ILE A 209 5.06 -15.24 -17.34
CA ILE A 209 6.01 -14.74 -18.36
C ILE A 209 5.69 -15.25 -19.77
N SER A 210 5.07 -16.42 -19.91
CA SER A 210 4.64 -16.93 -21.22
C SER A 210 3.48 -16.14 -21.84
N GLU A 211 2.70 -15.48 -20.99
CA GLU A 211 1.57 -14.64 -21.41
C GLU A 211 2.00 -13.17 -21.67
N CYS A 212 3.22 -12.80 -21.26
CA CYS A 212 3.73 -11.46 -21.46
C CYS A 212 4.45 -11.33 -22.81
N ASP A 213 4.08 -10.31 -23.59
CA ASP A 213 4.92 -9.84 -24.70
C ASP A 213 6.20 -9.23 -24.11
N ILE A 214 7.32 -9.94 -24.20
CA ILE A 214 8.61 -9.45 -23.73
C ILE A 214 9.05 -8.36 -24.71
N LEU A 215 9.00 -7.10 -24.28
CA LEU A 215 9.56 -6.00 -25.05
C LEU A 215 11.10 -6.10 -25.05
N PRO A 216 11.77 -5.87 -26.20
CA PRO A 216 13.21 -5.89 -26.26
C PRO A 216 13.81 -4.89 -25.26
N GLY A 217 14.66 -5.37 -24.36
CA GLY A 217 15.38 -4.55 -23.39
C GLY A 217 14.68 -4.39 -22.00
N THR A 218 13.66 -5.18 -21.73
CA THR A 218 13.06 -5.28 -20.38
C THR A 218 13.56 -6.51 -19.63
#